data_fd72658c6db87e0f47d0e03a55b0632a
#
_entry.id   fd72658c6db87e0f47d0e03a55b0632a
#
_cell.length_a   1.000
_cell.length_b   1.000
_cell.length_c   1.000
_cell.angle_alpha   90.00
_cell.angle_beta   90.00
_cell.angle_gamma   90.00
#
_symmetry.space_group_name_H-M   'P 1'
#
loop_
_entity.id
_entity.type
_entity.pdbx_description
1 polymer ?
#
loop_
_entity_poly.entity_id
_entity_poly.type
_entity_poly.pdbx_seq_one_letter_code
_entity_poly.pdbx_strand_id
1 'polypeptide(L)'
;MKIDDLISGLPGEKLVRQGLADFNSGLCTIPACLVRIARPRLSRAGLMPQSGPGELSEPELQLYALLKLEGGDPYSRYNALLRELVSFENALDQRQGKNKAET
;
A
#
# COMPACT_ATOMS: atom_id res chain seq x y z
N MET A 1 6.59 1.71 -18.20
CA MET A 1 7.24 0.88 -17.16
C MET A 1 6.24 -0.07 -16.56
N LYS A 2 6.58 -1.31 -16.42
CA LYS A 2 5.69 -2.28 -15.81
C LYS A 2 5.68 -2.10 -14.29
N ILE A 3 4.56 -2.45 -13.67
CA ILE A 3 4.42 -2.36 -12.20
C ILE A 3 5.54 -3.15 -11.51
N ASP A 4 5.86 -4.34 -12.03
CA ASP A 4 6.91 -5.16 -11.44
C ASP A 4 8.26 -4.45 -11.40
N ASP A 5 8.62 -3.75 -12.47
CA ASP A 5 9.89 -3.04 -12.54
C ASP A 5 9.91 -1.87 -11.56
N LEU A 6 8.77 -1.21 -11.37
CA LEU A 6 8.69 -0.03 -10.51
C LEU A 6 8.83 -0.37 -9.03
N ILE A 7 8.27 -1.49 -8.59
CA ILE A 7 8.24 -1.84 -7.17
C ILE A 7 9.18 -2.99 -6.78
N SER A 8 9.81 -3.64 -7.75
CA SER A 8 10.70 -4.77 -7.47
C SER A 8 11.88 -4.35 -6.59
N GLY A 9 12.10 -5.09 -5.52
CA GLY A 9 13.20 -4.85 -4.59
C GLY A 9 12.96 -3.77 -3.56
N LEU A 10 11.80 -3.12 -3.58
CA LEU A 10 11.51 -2.10 -2.58
C LEU A 10 11.13 -2.74 -1.25
N PRO A 11 11.41 -2.08 -0.11
CA PRO A 11 10.96 -2.57 1.18
C PRO A 11 9.43 -2.63 1.19
N GLY A 12 8.87 -3.73 1.68
CA GLY A 12 7.42 -3.91 1.71
C GLY A 12 6.80 -4.33 0.40
N GLU A 13 7.62 -4.67 -0.59
CA GLU A 13 7.14 -5.08 -1.92
C GLU A 13 6.08 -6.16 -1.87
N LYS A 14 6.32 -7.23 -1.11
CA LYS A 14 5.38 -8.36 -1.04
C LYS A 14 4.04 -7.93 -0.48
N LEU A 15 4.06 -7.09 0.53
CA LEU A 15 2.85 -6.59 1.17
C LEU A 15 2.03 -5.74 0.20
N VAL A 16 2.70 -4.87 -0.53
CA VAL A 16 2.02 -4.00 -1.51
C VAL A 16 1.51 -4.80 -2.70
N ARG A 17 2.27 -5.76 -3.21
CA ARG A 17 1.81 -6.63 -4.30
C ARG A 17 0.55 -7.38 -3.90
N GLN A 18 0.55 -7.97 -2.71
CA GLN A 18 -0.63 -8.69 -2.22
C GLN A 18 -1.80 -7.73 -2.05
N GLY A 19 -1.55 -6.54 -1.52
CA GLY A 19 -2.60 -5.54 -1.34
C GLY A 19 -3.22 -5.10 -2.65
N LEU A 20 -2.42 -4.89 -3.67
CA LEU A 20 -2.93 -4.49 -4.99
C LEU A 20 -3.76 -5.62 -5.62
N ALA A 21 -3.30 -6.87 -5.47
CA ALA A 21 -4.05 -8.01 -5.98
C ALA A 21 -5.39 -8.15 -5.26
N ASP A 22 -5.40 -8.03 -3.94
CA ASP A 22 -6.62 -8.12 -3.15
C ASP A 22 -7.57 -6.97 -3.47
N PHE A 23 -7.04 -5.77 -3.60
CA PHE A 23 -7.82 -4.60 -3.97
C PHE A 23 -8.50 -4.81 -5.33
N ASN A 24 -7.75 -5.28 -6.32
CA ASN A 24 -8.28 -5.52 -7.65
C ASN A 24 -9.34 -6.63 -7.67
N SER A 25 -9.26 -7.55 -6.72
CA SER A 25 -10.24 -8.64 -6.57
C SER A 25 -11.45 -8.24 -5.72
N GLY A 26 -11.47 -7.00 -5.21
CA GLY A 26 -12.57 -6.51 -4.38
C GLY A 26 -12.55 -7.02 -2.96
N LEU A 27 -11.40 -7.52 -2.49
CA LEU A 27 -11.26 -8.07 -1.14
C LEU A 27 -10.92 -6.96 -0.14
N CYS A 28 -11.41 -7.13 1.09
CA CYS A 28 -11.08 -6.21 2.21
C CYS A 28 -10.16 -6.92 3.18
N THR A 29 -8.90 -7.01 2.83
CA THR A 29 -7.87 -7.68 3.63
C THR A 29 -6.93 -6.65 4.24
N ILE A 30 -6.07 -7.11 5.15
CA ILE A 30 -5.06 -6.24 5.75
C ILE A 30 -4.17 -5.60 4.67
N PRO A 31 -3.58 -6.36 3.72
CA PRO A 31 -2.80 -5.73 2.65
C PRO A 31 -3.62 -4.76 1.78
N ALA A 32 -4.88 -5.09 1.51
CA ALA A 32 -5.74 -4.20 0.72
C ALA A 32 -5.99 -2.88 1.43
N CYS A 33 -6.16 -2.91 2.76
CA CYS A 33 -6.30 -1.68 3.54
C CYS A 33 -5.04 -0.82 3.45
N LEU A 34 -3.87 -1.45 3.49
CA LEU A 34 -2.60 -0.73 3.40
C LEU A 34 -2.45 0.01 2.07
N VAL A 35 -2.80 -0.64 0.94
CA VAL A 35 -2.71 0.06 -0.34
C VAL A 35 -3.75 1.17 -0.45
N ARG A 36 -4.90 1.04 0.19
CA ARG A 36 -5.88 2.12 0.24
C ARG A 36 -5.37 3.32 1.04
N ILE A 37 -4.65 3.07 2.12
CA ILE A 37 -4.01 4.14 2.90
C ILE A 37 -2.98 4.87 2.04
N ALA A 38 -2.20 4.12 1.26
CA ALA A 38 -1.14 4.67 0.42
C ALA A 38 -1.65 5.16 -0.94
N ARG A 39 -2.96 5.13 -1.18
CA ARG A 39 -3.56 5.44 -2.48
C ARG A 39 -3.05 6.73 -3.12
N PRO A 40 -2.94 7.86 -2.39
CA PRO A 40 -2.45 9.08 -3.05
C PRO A 40 -1.10 8.92 -3.71
N ARG A 41 -0.17 8.21 -3.05
CA ARG A 41 1.15 7.99 -3.62
C ARG A 41 1.14 6.90 -4.69
N LEU A 42 0.41 5.83 -4.46
CA LEU A 42 0.33 4.72 -5.43
C LEU A 42 -0.37 5.16 -6.71
N SER A 43 -1.41 5.99 -6.60
CA SER A 43 -2.11 6.46 -7.79
C SER A 43 -1.24 7.42 -8.60
N ARG A 44 -0.41 8.23 -7.95
CA ARG A 44 0.54 9.07 -8.66
C ARG A 44 1.58 8.26 -9.42
N ALA A 45 1.92 7.09 -8.90
CA ALA A 45 2.85 6.18 -9.57
C ALA A 45 2.17 5.34 -10.66
N GLY A 46 0.86 5.45 -10.81
CA GLY A 46 0.12 4.67 -11.80
C GLY A 46 -0.18 3.25 -11.36
N LEU A 47 -0.02 2.95 -10.08
CA LEU A 47 -0.22 1.59 -9.55
C LEU A 47 -1.67 1.30 -9.21
N MET A 48 -2.49 2.32 -8.98
CA MET A 48 -3.91 2.14 -8.73
C MET A 48 -4.67 3.42 -9.10
N PRO A 49 -6.01 3.33 -9.31
CA PRO A 49 -6.79 4.51 -9.68
C PRO A 49 -6.89 5.50 -8.51
N GLN A 50 -7.03 6.78 -8.83
CA GLN A 50 -7.15 7.83 -7.81
C GLN A 50 -8.44 7.72 -7.01
N SER A 51 -9.52 7.27 -7.65
CA SER A 51 -10.80 7.08 -7.01
C SER A 51 -11.57 6.03 -7.79
N GLY A 52 -12.64 5.52 -7.21
CA GLY A 52 -13.47 4.54 -7.90
C GLY A 52 -14.13 3.56 -6.95
N PRO A 53 -14.72 2.49 -7.52
CA PRO A 53 -15.40 1.47 -6.72
C PRO A 53 -14.44 0.87 -5.69
N GLY A 54 -14.97 0.53 -4.53
CA GLY A 54 -14.18 -0.09 -3.47
C GLY A 54 -13.41 0.89 -2.60
N GLU A 55 -13.63 2.20 -2.79
CA GLU A 55 -13.03 3.19 -1.94
C GLU A 55 -13.59 3.08 -0.52
N LEU A 56 -12.70 3.04 0.47
CA LEU A 56 -13.09 3.03 1.87
C LEU A 56 -12.91 4.43 2.46
N SER A 57 -13.91 4.88 3.23
CA SER A 57 -13.85 6.20 3.81
C SER A 57 -12.84 6.31 4.93
N GLU A 58 -12.52 5.20 5.61
CA GLU A 58 -11.57 5.20 6.74
C GLU A 58 -10.75 3.91 6.75
N PRO A 59 -9.81 3.78 5.78
CA PRO A 59 -9.04 2.54 5.68
C PRO A 59 -8.17 2.25 6.90
N GLU A 60 -7.73 3.29 7.62
CA GLU A 60 -6.93 3.09 8.84
C GLU A 60 -7.74 2.41 9.93
N LEU A 61 -9.00 2.81 10.12
CA LEU A 61 -9.87 2.19 11.10
C LEU A 61 -10.22 0.76 10.69
N GLN A 62 -10.43 0.54 9.41
CA GLN A 62 -10.71 -0.80 8.90
C GLN A 62 -9.52 -1.73 9.14
N LEU A 63 -8.31 -1.24 8.89
CA LEU A 63 -7.09 -2.00 9.15
C LEU A 63 -7.00 -2.40 10.62
N TYR A 64 -7.23 -1.44 11.53
CA TYR A 64 -7.15 -1.71 12.95
C TYR A 64 -8.18 -2.76 13.38
N ALA A 65 -9.39 -2.66 12.85
CA ALA A 65 -10.45 -3.62 13.16
C ALA A 65 -10.07 -5.04 12.71
N LEU A 66 -9.47 -5.17 11.52
CA LEU A 66 -9.01 -6.48 11.04
C LEU A 66 -7.91 -7.05 11.92
N LEU A 67 -6.98 -6.21 12.37
CA LEU A 67 -5.91 -6.65 13.26
C LEU A 67 -6.45 -7.13 14.61
N LYS A 68 -7.49 -6.47 15.12
CA LYS A 68 -8.15 -6.93 16.35
C LYS A 68 -8.73 -8.34 16.20
N LEU A 69 -9.30 -8.63 15.04
CA LEU A 69 -9.89 -9.95 14.79
C LEU A 69 -8.83 -11.05 14.77
N GLU A 70 -7.61 -10.73 14.41
CA GLU A 70 -6.52 -11.72 14.38
C GLU A 70 -5.93 -12.03 15.74
N GLY A 71 -6.22 -11.19 16.73
CA GLY A 71 -5.68 -11.36 18.07
C GLY A 71 -4.28 -10.79 18.21
N GLY A 72 -3.68 -10.95 19.39
CA GLY A 72 -2.38 -10.36 19.68
C GLY A 72 -2.50 -8.88 20.01
N ASP A 73 -1.43 -8.12 19.79
CA ASP A 73 -1.41 -6.68 20.04
C ASP A 73 -1.66 -5.92 18.73
N PRO A 74 -2.92 -5.51 18.48
CA PRO A 74 -3.24 -4.83 17.22
C PRO A 74 -2.54 -3.48 17.08
N TYR A 75 -2.28 -2.78 18.16
CA TYR A 75 -1.62 -1.48 18.11
C TYR A 75 -0.18 -1.60 17.61
N SER A 76 0.58 -2.55 18.15
CA SER A 76 1.96 -2.76 17.72
C SER A 76 2.02 -3.23 16.26
N ARG A 77 1.11 -4.11 15.86
CA ARG A 77 1.06 -4.59 14.49
C ARG A 77 0.69 -3.47 13.53
N TYR A 78 -0.27 -2.65 13.91
CA TYR A 78 -0.69 -1.49 13.12
C TYR A 78 0.51 -0.57 12.86
N ASN A 79 1.25 -0.21 13.92
CA ASN A 79 2.40 0.66 13.78
C ASN A 79 3.50 0.03 12.92
N ALA A 80 3.76 -1.26 13.09
CA ALA A 80 4.79 -1.95 12.30
C ALA A 80 4.43 -1.97 10.81
N LEU A 81 3.16 -2.24 10.50
CA LEU A 81 2.70 -2.27 9.11
C LEU A 81 2.77 -0.88 8.47
N LEU A 82 2.40 0.17 9.21
CA LEU A 82 2.48 1.52 8.68
C LEU A 82 3.92 1.96 8.44
N ARG A 83 4.85 1.55 9.30
CA ARG A 83 6.28 1.84 9.08
C ARG A 83 6.78 1.17 7.82
N GLU A 84 6.39 -0.08 7.59
CA GLU A 84 6.76 -0.80 6.39
C GLU A 84 6.19 -0.12 5.15
N LEU A 85 4.94 0.32 5.23
CA LEU A 85 4.29 1.04 4.15
C LEU A 85 5.00 2.37 3.85
N VAL A 86 5.36 3.12 4.89
CA VAL A 86 6.07 4.40 4.72
C VAL A 86 7.45 4.17 4.08
N SER A 87 8.14 3.11 4.49
CA SER A 87 9.43 2.76 3.88
C SER A 87 9.26 2.47 2.40
N PHE A 88 8.21 1.74 2.04
CA PHE A 88 7.88 1.48 0.64
C PHE A 88 7.61 2.78 -0.12
N GLU A 89 6.77 3.64 0.45
CA GLU A 89 6.40 4.90 -0.19
C GLU A 89 7.61 5.79 -0.45
N ASN A 90 8.50 5.90 0.53
CA ASN A 90 9.70 6.71 0.39
C ASN A 90 10.64 6.15 -0.67
N ALA A 91 10.82 4.83 -0.68
CA ALA A 91 11.66 4.19 -1.69
C ALA A 91 11.06 4.34 -3.10
N LEU A 92 9.74 4.24 -3.20
CA LEU A 92 9.05 4.43 -4.46
C LEU A 92 9.24 5.86 -4.99
N ASP A 93 9.07 6.85 -4.11
CA ASP A 93 9.27 8.25 -4.48
C ASP A 93 10.68 8.51 -4.96
N GLN A 94 11.68 7.93 -4.29
CA GLN A 94 13.07 8.07 -4.70
C GLN A 94 13.33 7.45 -6.06
N ARG A 95 12.76 6.27 -6.31
CA ARG A 95 12.92 5.61 -7.60
C ARG A 95 12.30 6.42 -8.72
N GLN A 96 11.11 6.97 -8.49
CA GLN A 96 10.45 7.83 -9.47
C GLN A 96 11.18 9.15 -9.65
N GLY A 97 11.70 9.72 -8.58
CA GLY A 97 12.48 10.94 -8.65
C GLY A 97 13.73 10.80 -9.51
N LYS A 98 14.42 9.67 -9.36
CA LYS A 98 15.57 9.37 -10.20
C LYS A 98 15.19 9.29 -11.68
N ASN A 99 14.09 8.61 -11.97
CA ASN A 99 13.64 8.48 -13.35
C ASN A 99 13.29 9.84 -13.95
N LYS A 100 12.68 10.72 -13.17
CA LYS A 100 12.37 12.07 -13.63
C LYS A 100 13.61 12.92 -13.82
N ALA A 101 14.61 12.76 -12.96
CA ALA A 101 15.85 13.53 -13.06
C ALA A 101 16.66 13.18 -14.29
N GLU A 102 16.48 11.96 -14.83
CA GLU A 102 17.20 11.50 -16.01
C GLU A 102 16.56 11.96 -17.31
N THR A 103 15.38 12.51 -17.24
CA THR A 103 14.71 13.07 -18.43
C THR A 103 14.92 14.58 -18.50
#